data_0c66ad4df9d89a9d1d378d1523ad31cd
#
_entry.id   0c66ad4df9d89a9d1d378d1523ad31cd
#
_cell.length_a   1.000
_cell.length_b   1.000
_cell.length_c   1.000
_cell.angle_alpha   90.00
_cell.angle_beta   90.00
_cell.angle_gamma   90.00
#
_symmetry.space_group_name_H-M   'P 1'
#
loop_
_entity.id
_entity.type
_entity.pdbx_description
1 polymer ?
#
loop_
_entity_poly.entity_id
_entity_poly.type
_entity_poly.pdbx_seq_one_letter_code
_entity_poly.pdbx_strand_id
1 'polypeptide(L)'
;NEAGTIEQSDTVLMDVAYVSGFEGAITNYYHERIDLVLEQYEPAMQADGYTTTALDWQDALNGDCLVRFTKNGTIDNFGITSLGGSNKIGYCMTKGINGEYYLGGAFTDLNGIAAADCIAKYTVSGGWAAMKSGVVGEVETAVVGDDGTLYIGGAFTNAGGDAAADRIAKWNGTAFSAVGTAGADQRVLSLAISRVGMLYAGGAFTDIGGCGADKLARWDGSNWNVVGSATALNGDVYAIIPDPWGDGVIIGGAFTNAGGDGTLDYLARVTVSGATYAYTFANVGGAAADVPDGLVSAIYYDPLLGRLYILGRFSKVGSVDTNGIAFWDGTNWNPCGSGISGGITIEPRQMTGDSEGNLYVTIRGDTTAGGVSLPDSFAIWRGNQWHPVKMDATSSSWGGYGVYYDPDTSDLFWLGQITSSTVEGDTSVTNSSYSDTDYLVLTVTGPGKVWGITNYTTNEVIDFNNLALLAGETMYVLFGPTGIIRAYAKGGRTRDLRPYLVSGNSPTMHLAPGANKIGMFIYGSTSAATTASLSYRTFYRSLEQAVY
;
A
#
# COMPACT_ATOMS: atom_id res chain seq x y z
N ASN A 1 -32.73 -36.71 -26.17
CA ASN A 1 -32.21 -37.31 -24.96
C ASN A 1 -30.74 -36.92 -24.67
N GLU A 2 -30.27 -35.88 -25.34
CA GLU A 2 -28.91 -35.37 -25.15
C GLU A 2 -28.81 -34.29 -24.03
N ALA A 3 -29.93 -33.89 -23.46
CA ALA A 3 -29.98 -32.91 -22.38
C ALA A 3 -29.71 -33.51 -20.97
N GLY A 4 -29.63 -34.85 -20.85
CA GLY A 4 -29.46 -35.50 -19.55
C GLY A 4 -28.00 -35.70 -19.08
N THR A 5 -27.04 -35.46 -19.94
CA THR A 5 -25.63 -35.77 -19.62
C THR A 5 -24.91 -34.66 -18.83
N ILE A 6 -25.32 -33.40 -18.98
CA ILE A 6 -24.70 -32.26 -18.28
C ILE A 6 -25.17 -32.19 -16.83
N GLU A 7 -26.47 -32.41 -16.56
CA GLU A 7 -26.98 -32.45 -15.18
C GLU A 7 -26.36 -33.59 -14.34
N GLN A 8 -26.05 -34.73 -14.98
CA GLN A 8 -25.38 -35.84 -14.26
C GLN A 8 -23.92 -35.54 -13.96
N SER A 9 -23.20 -34.74 -14.77
CA SER A 9 -21.83 -34.34 -14.47
C SER A 9 -21.76 -33.28 -13.37
N ASP A 10 -22.71 -32.35 -13.33
CA ASP A 10 -22.80 -31.34 -12.27
C ASP A 10 -23.15 -31.99 -10.91
N THR A 11 -24.04 -32.98 -10.92
CA THR A 11 -24.38 -33.75 -9.72
C THR A 11 -23.20 -34.57 -9.20
N VAL A 12 -22.40 -35.16 -10.09
CA VAL A 12 -21.20 -35.94 -9.71
C VAL A 12 -20.10 -35.04 -9.15
N LEU A 13 -19.95 -33.81 -9.63
CA LEU A 13 -18.99 -32.83 -9.07
C LEU A 13 -19.45 -32.33 -7.68
N MET A 14 -20.73 -32.14 -7.47
CA MET A 14 -21.29 -31.75 -6.17
C MET A 14 -21.18 -32.89 -5.15
N ASP A 15 -21.46 -34.13 -5.52
CA ASP A 15 -21.36 -35.29 -4.64
C ASP A 15 -19.90 -35.57 -4.21
N VAL A 16 -18.92 -35.33 -5.09
CA VAL A 16 -17.50 -35.49 -4.75
C VAL A 16 -17.01 -34.39 -3.80
N ALA A 17 -17.54 -33.17 -3.87
CA ALA A 17 -17.23 -32.11 -2.90
C ALA A 17 -17.80 -32.41 -1.50
N TYR A 18 -18.89 -33.19 -1.40
CA TYR A 18 -19.54 -33.52 -0.12
C TYR A 18 -18.92 -34.73 0.59
N VAL A 19 -18.12 -35.54 -0.07
CA VAL A 19 -17.49 -36.76 0.48
C VAL A 19 -16.08 -36.53 1.03
N SER A 20 -15.64 -35.28 1.21
CA SER A 20 -14.30 -34.91 1.72
C SER A 20 -14.04 -35.24 3.22
N GLY A 21 -14.77 -36.20 3.79
CA GLY A 21 -14.58 -36.65 5.18
C GLY A 21 -13.92 -38.02 5.36
N PHE A 22 -13.45 -38.67 4.28
CA PHE A 22 -12.75 -39.97 4.39
C PHE A 22 -11.29 -39.85 3.96
N GLU A 23 -10.39 -39.80 4.93
CA GLU A 23 -8.93 -39.90 4.70
C GLU A 23 -8.52 -41.35 4.44
N GLY A 24 -7.71 -41.57 3.41
CA GLY A 24 -7.08 -42.86 3.12
C GLY A 24 -7.11 -43.24 1.62
N ALA A 25 -6.79 -44.45 1.28
CA ALA A 25 -6.54 -45.02 -0.06
C ALA A 25 -7.59 -44.73 -1.17
N ILE A 26 -8.72 -44.12 -0.85
CA ILE A 26 -9.76 -43.70 -1.78
C ILE A 26 -9.34 -42.42 -2.53
N THR A 27 -8.48 -41.59 -1.96
CA THR A 27 -8.07 -40.28 -2.52
C THR A 27 -7.40 -40.42 -3.88
N ASN A 28 -6.54 -41.42 -4.09
CA ASN A 28 -5.82 -41.59 -5.37
C ASN A 28 -6.75 -42.07 -6.51
N TYR A 29 -7.70 -42.96 -6.22
CA TYR A 29 -8.63 -43.48 -7.23
C TYR A 29 -9.60 -42.39 -7.74
N TYR A 30 -10.05 -41.50 -6.84
CA TYR A 30 -10.91 -40.39 -7.22
C TYR A 30 -10.16 -39.27 -7.91
N HIS A 31 -8.88 -39.02 -7.59
CA HIS A 31 -8.03 -38.06 -8.32
C HIS A 31 -7.88 -38.45 -9.79
N GLU A 32 -7.56 -39.70 -10.08
CA GLU A 32 -7.41 -40.18 -11.47
C GLU A 32 -8.72 -40.10 -12.27
N ARG A 33 -9.88 -40.37 -11.64
CA ARG A 33 -11.18 -40.25 -12.32
C ARG A 33 -11.64 -38.82 -12.53
N ILE A 34 -11.31 -37.92 -11.61
CA ILE A 34 -11.62 -36.49 -11.76
C ILE A 34 -10.73 -35.88 -12.85
N ASP A 35 -9.48 -36.28 -12.94
CA ASP A 35 -8.58 -35.84 -14.02
C ASP A 35 -9.08 -36.28 -15.39
N LEU A 36 -9.59 -37.50 -15.51
CA LEU A 36 -10.24 -38.00 -16.74
C LEU A 36 -11.53 -37.24 -17.10
N VAL A 37 -12.33 -36.85 -16.10
CA VAL A 37 -13.55 -36.05 -16.32
C VAL A 37 -13.17 -34.63 -16.75
N LEU A 38 -12.15 -34.01 -16.14
CA LEU A 38 -11.69 -32.67 -16.49
C LEU A 38 -11.01 -32.63 -17.88
N GLU A 39 -10.26 -33.67 -18.27
CA GLU A 39 -9.70 -33.80 -19.62
C GLU A 39 -10.79 -33.86 -20.71
N GLN A 40 -11.96 -34.43 -20.38
CA GLN A 40 -13.13 -34.42 -21.26
C GLN A 40 -13.93 -33.11 -21.19
N TYR A 41 -13.84 -32.39 -20.09
CA TYR A 41 -14.59 -31.14 -19.85
C TYR A 41 -13.95 -29.93 -20.53
N GLU A 42 -12.62 -29.85 -20.63
CA GLU A 42 -11.92 -28.72 -21.26
C GLU A 42 -12.39 -28.44 -22.71
N PRO A 43 -12.49 -29.46 -23.60
CA PRO A 43 -13.07 -29.26 -24.93
C PRO A 43 -14.58 -29.00 -24.91
N ALA A 44 -15.31 -29.56 -23.94
CA ALA A 44 -16.74 -29.38 -23.81
C ALA A 44 -17.10 -27.97 -23.29
N MET A 45 -16.31 -27.39 -22.40
CA MET A 45 -16.50 -26.03 -21.92
C MET A 45 -16.37 -24.99 -23.04
N GLN A 46 -15.43 -25.18 -23.98
CA GLN A 46 -15.32 -24.33 -25.17
C GLN A 46 -16.49 -24.52 -26.16
N ALA A 47 -17.06 -25.73 -26.22
CA ALA A 47 -18.21 -26.04 -27.10
C ALA A 47 -19.56 -25.54 -26.54
N ASP A 48 -19.68 -25.39 -25.22
CA ASP A 48 -20.94 -25.11 -24.49
C ASP A 48 -21.18 -23.61 -24.20
N GLY A 49 -20.62 -22.71 -25.01
CA GLY A 49 -20.92 -21.28 -24.93
C GLY A 49 -20.16 -20.54 -23.80
N TYR A 50 -19.04 -21.08 -23.34
CA TYR A 50 -18.10 -20.32 -22.51
C TYR A 50 -17.35 -19.30 -23.37
N THR A 51 -17.28 -18.09 -22.87
CA THR A 51 -16.41 -17.04 -23.42
C THR A 51 -15.08 -17.10 -22.71
N THR A 52 -13.98 -17.18 -23.46
CA THR A 52 -12.62 -17.13 -22.90
C THR A 52 -11.97 -15.81 -23.29
N THR A 53 -11.53 -15.05 -22.31
CA THR A 53 -10.77 -13.81 -22.51
C THR A 53 -9.33 -14.06 -22.09
N ALA A 54 -8.37 -13.81 -22.99
CA ALA A 54 -6.96 -13.79 -22.62
C ALA A 54 -6.72 -12.61 -21.66
N LEU A 55 -6.04 -12.87 -20.56
CA LEU A 55 -5.65 -11.86 -19.59
C LEU A 55 -4.27 -11.34 -19.96
N ASP A 56 -4.13 -10.04 -20.02
CA ASP A 56 -2.84 -9.38 -20.15
C ASP A 56 -2.23 -9.16 -18.76
N TRP A 57 -0.93 -9.34 -18.62
CA TRP A 57 -0.18 -9.12 -17.38
C TRP A 57 1.08 -8.28 -17.58
N GLN A 58 1.23 -7.66 -18.76
CA GLN A 58 2.43 -6.91 -19.14
C GLN A 58 2.07 -5.52 -19.65
N ASP A 59 1.84 -4.56 -18.75
CA ASP A 59 1.91 -3.15 -19.11
C ASP A 59 3.17 -2.51 -18.52
N ALA A 60 3.93 -1.84 -19.37
CA ALA A 60 5.11 -1.09 -18.95
C ALA A 60 4.69 0.28 -18.42
N LEU A 61 4.73 0.49 -17.11
CA LEU A 61 4.67 1.83 -16.55
C LEU A 61 6.07 2.46 -16.61
N ASN A 62 6.17 3.55 -17.34
CA ASN A 62 7.33 4.44 -17.29
C ASN A 62 7.16 5.46 -16.15
N GLY A 63 6.93 4.98 -14.93
CA GLY A 63 6.78 5.83 -13.75
C GLY A 63 7.98 5.68 -12.84
N ASP A 64 8.88 6.65 -12.87
CA ASP A 64 10.15 6.53 -12.16
C ASP A 64 10.03 6.69 -10.63
N CYS A 65 8.98 7.33 -10.09
CA CYS A 65 8.88 7.58 -8.65
C CYS A 65 7.48 7.55 -8.04
N LEU A 66 6.43 7.37 -8.85
CA LEU A 66 5.05 7.41 -8.39
C LEU A 66 4.18 6.44 -9.20
N VAL A 67 3.35 5.69 -8.48
CA VAL A 67 2.29 4.85 -9.05
C VAL A 67 0.97 5.21 -8.37
N ARG A 68 -0.07 5.48 -9.15
CA ARG A 68 -1.42 5.70 -8.67
C ARG A 68 -2.28 4.46 -8.90
N PHE A 69 -2.99 4.05 -7.87
CA PHE A 69 -4.04 3.03 -7.90
C PHE A 69 -5.38 3.73 -7.71
N THR A 70 -6.23 3.71 -8.71
CA THR A 70 -7.55 4.34 -8.60
C THR A 70 -8.57 3.37 -8.01
N LYS A 71 -9.65 3.91 -7.44
CA LYS A 71 -10.80 3.12 -6.96
C LYS A 71 -11.36 2.16 -8.02
N ASN A 72 -11.27 2.52 -9.29
CA ASN A 72 -11.77 1.71 -10.40
C ASN A 72 -10.72 0.70 -10.90
N GLY A 73 -9.64 0.48 -10.14
CA GLY A 73 -8.58 -0.45 -10.48
C GLY A 73 -7.67 0.00 -11.63
N THR A 74 -7.67 1.30 -12.02
CA THR A 74 -6.66 1.82 -12.94
C THR A 74 -5.36 1.99 -12.20
N ILE A 75 -4.27 1.50 -12.78
CA ILE A 75 -2.91 1.72 -12.30
C ILE A 75 -2.21 2.60 -13.34
N ASP A 76 -1.69 3.73 -12.92
CA ASP A 76 -0.99 4.65 -13.81
C ASP A 76 0.13 5.43 -13.09
N ASN A 77 0.89 6.19 -13.85
CA ASN A 77 1.99 7.02 -13.35
C ASN A 77 1.56 8.46 -12.99
N PHE A 78 0.27 8.72 -12.93
CA PHE A 78 -0.31 10.04 -12.65
C PHE A 78 0.27 11.16 -13.55
N GLY A 79 0.55 10.81 -14.82
CA GLY A 79 1.10 11.73 -15.82
C GLY A 79 2.59 12.03 -15.66
N ILE A 80 3.35 11.25 -14.89
CA ILE A 80 4.81 11.34 -14.86
C ILE A 80 5.36 10.46 -15.97
N THR A 81 6.01 11.07 -16.96
CA THR A 81 6.56 10.38 -18.13
C THR A 81 8.09 10.28 -18.10
N SER A 82 8.74 11.11 -17.30
CA SER A 82 10.21 11.11 -17.16
C SER A 82 10.65 11.85 -15.91
N LEU A 83 11.78 11.44 -15.36
CA LEU A 83 12.51 12.12 -14.30
C LEU A 83 13.98 12.18 -14.64
N GLY A 84 14.63 13.31 -14.33
CA GLY A 84 16.07 13.48 -14.35
C GLY A 84 16.72 13.12 -13.02
N GLY A 85 18.06 13.17 -13.02
CA GLY A 85 18.86 12.89 -11.83
C GLY A 85 19.22 11.42 -11.63
N SER A 86 20.09 11.18 -10.63
CA SER A 86 20.57 9.84 -10.28
C SER A 86 19.65 9.09 -9.31
N ASN A 87 18.85 9.86 -8.53
CA ASN A 87 18.00 9.32 -7.45
C ASN A 87 16.59 9.40 -7.89
N LYS A 88 15.88 9.21 -8.55
CA LYS A 88 14.49 9.29 -9.01
C LYS A 88 13.50 8.76 -7.96
N ILE A 89 13.45 9.41 -6.79
CA ILE A 89 12.68 8.92 -5.65
C ILE A 89 11.58 9.92 -5.29
N GLY A 90 10.35 9.43 -5.14
CA GLY A 90 9.27 10.13 -4.45
C GLY A 90 9.29 9.78 -2.96
N TYR A 91 9.28 10.79 -2.08
CA TYR A 91 9.25 10.59 -0.64
C TYR A 91 7.91 10.92 -0.02
N CYS A 92 7.28 12.01 -0.44
CA CYS A 92 6.03 12.48 0.14
C CYS A 92 5.09 13.05 -0.91
N MET A 93 3.80 12.96 -0.61
CA MET A 93 2.73 13.57 -1.39
C MET A 93 1.70 14.18 -0.45
N THR A 94 1.13 15.31 -0.83
CA THR A 94 0.03 15.93 -0.10
C THR A 94 -0.89 16.67 -1.06
N LYS A 95 -2.14 16.89 -0.66
CA LYS A 95 -3.16 17.59 -1.43
C LYS A 95 -3.39 18.99 -0.87
N GLY A 96 -3.45 19.97 -1.74
CA GLY A 96 -3.81 21.34 -1.40
C GLY A 96 -5.33 21.53 -1.29
N ILE A 97 -5.72 22.64 -0.70
CA ILE A 97 -7.13 22.97 -0.44
C ILE A 97 -7.98 23.20 -1.71
N ASN A 98 -7.33 23.45 -2.86
CA ASN A 98 -8.00 23.65 -4.14
C ASN A 98 -7.95 22.38 -5.02
N GLY A 99 -7.55 21.22 -4.47
CA GLY A 99 -7.46 19.95 -5.15
C GLY A 99 -6.18 19.74 -5.96
N GLU A 100 -5.19 20.63 -5.86
CA GLU A 100 -3.86 20.41 -6.39
C GLU A 100 -3.09 19.38 -5.54
N TYR A 101 -2.15 18.66 -6.17
CA TYR A 101 -1.24 17.75 -5.47
C TYR A 101 0.18 18.31 -5.50
N TYR A 102 0.93 18.03 -4.45
CA TYR A 102 2.34 18.36 -4.31
C TYR A 102 3.13 17.07 -4.10
N LEU A 103 4.12 16.84 -4.94
CA LEU A 103 5.03 15.69 -4.87
C LEU A 103 6.41 16.19 -4.44
N GLY A 104 6.91 15.67 -3.32
CA GLY A 104 8.25 15.91 -2.81
C GLY A 104 9.12 14.66 -2.95
N GLY A 105 10.44 14.87 -3.21
CA GLY A 105 11.34 13.73 -3.40
C GLY A 105 12.79 14.12 -3.65
N ALA A 106 13.53 13.19 -4.27
CA ALA A 106 14.89 13.33 -4.76
C ALA A 106 14.93 13.08 -6.28
N PHE A 107 14.37 13.99 -7.05
CA PHE A 107 14.29 13.95 -8.50
C PHE A 107 14.64 15.30 -9.10
N THR A 108 14.97 15.34 -10.41
CA THR A 108 15.14 16.58 -11.17
C THR A 108 14.32 16.53 -12.44
N ASP A 109 14.04 17.68 -13.02
CA ASP A 109 13.44 17.82 -14.36
C ASP A 109 12.18 16.96 -14.56
N LEU A 110 11.25 16.94 -13.62
CA LEU A 110 10.01 16.14 -13.75
C LEU A 110 9.30 16.47 -15.06
N ASN A 111 9.06 15.47 -15.90
CA ASN A 111 8.52 15.59 -17.28
C ASN A 111 9.33 16.51 -18.19
N GLY A 112 10.65 16.64 -17.98
CA GLY A 112 11.50 17.56 -18.72
C GLY A 112 11.32 19.03 -18.34
N ILE A 113 10.61 19.33 -17.25
CA ILE A 113 10.41 20.68 -16.73
C ILE A 113 11.62 21.05 -15.87
N ALA A 114 12.57 21.79 -16.43
CA ALA A 114 13.89 22.09 -15.85
C ALA A 114 13.90 22.72 -14.45
N ALA A 115 12.77 23.24 -13.96
CA ALA A 115 12.65 23.81 -12.61
C ALA A 115 11.73 22.97 -11.69
N ALA A 116 11.31 21.78 -12.13
CA ALA A 116 10.54 20.85 -11.30
C ALA A 116 11.51 19.89 -10.58
N ASP A 117 12.34 20.48 -9.69
CA ASP A 117 13.38 19.80 -8.94
C ASP A 117 12.95 19.58 -7.51
N CYS A 118 12.93 18.32 -7.09
CA CYS A 118 12.66 17.81 -5.76
C CYS A 118 11.27 18.16 -5.19
N ILE A 119 10.55 19.11 -5.80
CA ILE A 119 9.17 19.48 -5.51
C ILE A 119 8.44 19.90 -6.78
N ALA A 120 7.26 19.36 -7.00
CA ALA A 120 6.42 19.72 -8.14
C ALA A 120 4.94 19.79 -7.74
N LYS A 121 4.16 20.57 -8.49
CA LYS A 121 2.72 20.71 -8.29
C LYS A 121 1.96 20.11 -9.47
N TYR A 122 0.91 19.35 -9.19
CA TYR A 122 -0.02 18.83 -10.20
C TYR A 122 -1.39 19.50 -10.04
N THR A 123 -2.01 19.83 -11.17
CA THR A 123 -3.41 20.24 -11.23
C THR A 123 -4.13 19.45 -12.31
N VAL A 124 -5.42 19.17 -12.10
CA VAL A 124 -6.23 18.40 -13.08
C VAL A 124 -6.26 19.07 -14.47
N SER A 125 -6.31 20.40 -14.51
CA SER A 125 -6.39 21.17 -15.77
C SER A 125 -5.05 21.43 -16.43
N GLY A 126 -3.96 21.44 -15.67
CA GLY A 126 -2.63 21.86 -16.16
C GLY A 126 -1.55 20.80 -16.11
N GLY A 127 -1.84 19.64 -15.48
CA GLY A 127 -0.82 18.60 -15.26
C GLY A 127 0.26 19.03 -14.26
N TRP A 128 1.43 18.42 -14.37
CA TRP A 128 2.60 18.75 -13.54
C TRP A 128 3.24 20.08 -13.94
N ALA A 129 3.66 20.83 -12.95
CA ALA A 129 4.30 22.14 -13.12
C ALA A 129 5.39 22.38 -12.06
N ALA A 130 6.39 23.14 -12.43
CA ALA A 130 7.41 23.60 -11.52
C ALA A 130 6.86 24.59 -10.47
N MET A 131 7.49 24.59 -9.30
CA MET A 131 7.24 25.56 -8.24
C MET A 131 8.43 26.53 -8.15
N LYS A 132 8.41 27.59 -8.98
CA LYS A 132 9.55 28.50 -9.16
C LYS A 132 10.79 27.77 -9.67
N SER A 133 11.91 27.90 -8.96
CA SER A 133 13.18 27.22 -9.26
C SER A 133 13.30 25.86 -8.54
N GLY A 134 12.21 25.35 -7.96
CA GLY A 134 12.29 24.15 -7.13
C GLY A 134 13.11 24.34 -5.85
N VAL A 135 13.70 23.26 -5.37
CA VAL A 135 14.62 23.27 -4.22
C VAL A 135 15.89 22.50 -4.56
N VAL A 136 16.98 22.80 -3.88
CA VAL A 136 18.25 22.09 -4.06
C VAL A 136 18.44 21.09 -2.93
N GLY A 137 18.23 19.79 -3.23
CA GLY A 137 18.30 18.71 -2.26
C GLY A 137 16.99 17.93 -2.16
N GLU A 138 16.75 17.25 -1.04
CA GLU A 138 15.64 16.31 -0.89
C GLU A 138 14.48 16.93 -0.11
N VAL A 139 13.25 16.76 -0.61
CA VAL A 139 12.00 17.06 0.14
C VAL A 139 11.45 15.75 0.68
N GLU A 140 11.43 15.61 1.99
CA GLU A 140 11.09 14.35 2.68
C GLU A 140 9.69 14.35 3.27
N THR A 141 9.16 15.53 3.58
CA THR A 141 7.85 15.70 4.19
C THR A 141 7.17 16.97 3.67
N ALA A 142 5.85 16.93 3.56
CA ALA A 142 5.04 18.05 3.14
C ALA A 142 3.68 18.02 3.85
N VAL A 143 3.18 19.18 4.27
CA VAL A 143 1.85 19.33 4.88
C VAL A 143 1.23 20.65 4.47
N VAL A 144 -0.08 20.66 4.28
CA VAL A 144 -0.85 21.87 3.90
C VAL A 144 -1.67 22.34 5.08
N GLY A 145 -1.55 23.63 5.41
CA GLY A 145 -2.37 24.28 6.43
C GLY A 145 -3.79 24.57 5.95
N ASP A 146 -4.69 24.84 6.89
CA ASP A 146 -6.08 25.21 6.60
C ASP A 146 -6.21 26.50 5.76
N ASP A 147 -5.16 27.34 5.79
CA ASP A 147 -5.05 28.56 4.97
C ASP A 147 -4.52 28.30 3.55
N GLY A 148 -4.23 27.06 3.20
CA GLY A 148 -3.66 26.65 1.93
C GLY A 148 -2.13 26.82 1.82
N THR A 149 -1.47 27.26 2.87
CA THR A 149 0.00 27.34 2.91
C THR A 149 0.59 25.91 2.92
N LEU A 150 1.41 25.60 1.92
CA LEU A 150 2.19 24.36 1.93
C LEU A 150 3.47 24.58 2.74
N TYR A 151 3.76 23.68 3.68
CA TYR A 151 5.03 23.59 4.38
C TYR A 151 5.77 22.34 3.89
N ILE A 152 7.07 22.49 3.60
CA ILE A 152 7.93 21.39 3.17
C ILE A 152 9.14 21.27 4.11
N GLY A 153 9.57 20.05 4.38
CA GLY A 153 10.73 19.71 5.17
C GLY A 153 11.63 18.71 4.46
N GLY A 154 12.94 18.71 4.79
CA GLY A 154 13.87 17.77 4.17
C GLY A 154 15.34 18.09 4.40
N ALA A 155 16.18 17.71 3.43
CA ALA A 155 17.62 17.99 3.40
C ALA A 155 17.99 19.06 2.35
N PHE A 156 17.02 19.81 1.86
CA PHE A 156 17.20 20.83 0.84
C PHE A 156 17.78 22.13 1.38
N THR A 157 18.28 22.97 0.46
CA THR A 157 18.72 24.34 0.72
C THR A 157 18.08 25.29 -0.28
N ASN A 158 18.01 26.58 0.09
CA ASN A 158 17.61 27.69 -0.80
C ASN A 158 16.28 27.47 -1.52
N ALA A 159 15.21 27.07 -0.83
CA ALA A 159 13.92 26.87 -1.48
C ALA A 159 13.48 28.13 -2.24
N GLY A 160 13.23 27.96 -3.57
CA GLY A 160 12.88 29.05 -4.48
C GLY A 160 13.93 30.17 -4.60
N GLY A 161 15.17 29.92 -4.18
CA GLY A 161 16.28 30.87 -4.16
C GLY A 161 16.36 31.72 -2.88
N ASP A 162 15.56 31.45 -1.86
CA ASP A 162 15.65 32.10 -0.54
C ASP A 162 16.69 31.39 0.34
N ALA A 163 17.81 32.06 0.62
CA ALA A 163 18.91 31.52 1.42
C ALA A 163 18.55 31.25 2.90
N ALA A 164 17.44 31.81 3.40
CA ALA A 164 16.95 31.51 4.74
C ALA A 164 15.98 30.31 4.78
N ALA A 165 15.56 29.83 3.62
CA ALA A 165 14.61 28.71 3.48
C ALA A 165 15.36 27.37 3.31
N ASP A 166 16.19 27.04 4.30
CA ASP A 166 16.96 25.79 4.34
C ASP A 166 16.23 24.73 5.18
N ARG A 167 16.04 23.53 4.62
CA ARG A 167 15.51 22.32 5.25
C ARG A 167 14.06 22.43 5.72
N ILE A 168 13.53 23.66 5.83
CA ILE A 168 12.11 23.96 6.05
C ILE A 168 11.73 25.24 5.30
N ALA A 169 10.64 25.17 4.55
CA ALA A 169 10.14 26.31 3.80
C ALA A 169 8.61 26.28 3.73
N LYS A 170 8.01 27.42 3.43
CA LYS A 170 6.58 27.54 3.13
C LYS A 170 6.35 28.08 1.73
N TRP A 171 5.30 27.59 1.09
CA TRP A 171 4.82 28.03 -0.22
C TRP A 171 3.43 28.67 -0.07
N ASN A 172 3.26 29.90 -0.52
CA ASN A 172 2.02 30.65 -0.41
C ASN A 172 1.14 30.63 -1.67
N GLY A 173 1.38 29.69 -2.57
CA GLY A 173 0.74 29.61 -3.89
C GLY A 173 1.55 30.25 -5.02
N THR A 174 2.51 31.13 -4.71
CA THR A 174 3.29 31.87 -5.71
C THR A 174 4.81 31.86 -5.49
N ALA A 175 5.27 31.80 -4.24
CA ALA A 175 6.68 31.82 -3.90
C ALA A 175 6.99 31.00 -2.64
N PHE A 176 8.19 30.43 -2.59
CA PHE A 176 8.77 29.90 -1.36
C PHE A 176 9.32 31.03 -0.49
N SER A 177 9.29 30.83 0.81
CA SER A 177 9.96 31.66 1.79
C SER A 177 10.31 30.84 3.04
N ALA A 178 11.25 31.34 3.84
CA ALA A 178 11.57 30.76 5.13
C ALA A 178 10.34 30.68 6.05
N VAL A 179 10.32 29.72 6.96
CA VAL A 179 9.41 29.65 8.09
C VAL A 179 10.09 30.30 9.29
N GLY A 180 9.85 31.59 9.49
CA GLY A 180 10.58 32.42 10.45
C GLY A 180 11.77 33.14 9.84
N THR A 181 12.82 33.36 10.64
CA THR A 181 13.99 34.14 10.24
C THR A 181 15.14 33.32 9.66
N ALA A 182 15.15 32.02 9.92
CA ALA A 182 16.13 31.07 9.41
C ALA A 182 15.50 29.65 9.33
N GLY A 183 16.12 28.78 8.55
CA GLY A 183 15.76 27.37 8.44
C GLY A 183 16.22 26.53 9.64
N ALA A 184 16.37 25.23 9.43
CA ALA A 184 16.94 24.30 10.39
C ALA A 184 18.43 24.05 10.10
N ASP A 185 19.21 23.69 11.11
CA ASP A 185 20.65 23.37 10.98
C ASP A 185 20.88 21.97 10.39
N GLN A 186 19.90 21.06 10.51
CA GLN A 186 19.92 19.72 9.94
C GLN A 186 18.52 19.32 9.41
N ARG A 187 18.40 18.08 8.91
CA ARG A 187 17.21 17.54 8.23
C ARG A 187 15.93 17.67 9.08
N VAL A 188 14.86 18.13 8.43
CA VAL A 188 13.50 18.04 8.94
C VAL A 188 12.85 16.83 8.30
N LEU A 189 12.55 15.81 9.11
CA LEU A 189 12.10 14.49 8.65
C LEU A 189 10.58 14.33 8.66
N SER A 190 9.91 15.10 9.53
CA SER A 190 8.44 15.03 9.66
C SER A 190 7.86 16.39 10.01
N LEU A 191 6.71 16.69 9.40
CA LEU A 191 5.89 17.86 9.66
C LEU A 191 4.46 17.43 9.99
N ALA A 192 3.84 18.08 10.95
CA ALA A 192 2.42 17.91 11.24
C ALA A 192 1.78 19.23 11.69
N ILE A 193 0.52 19.43 11.37
CA ILE A 193 -0.28 20.54 11.88
C ILE A 193 -1.24 19.98 12.92
N SER A 194 -1.16 20.45 14.15
CA SER A 194 -2.05 20.00 15.21
C SER A 194 -3.49 20.44 14.96
N ARG A 195 -4.44 19.88 15.71
CA ARG A 195 -5.87 20.21 15.60
C ARG A 195 -6.19 21.68 15.87
N VAL A 196 -5.28 22.40 16.52
CA VAL A 196 -5.40 23.85 16.78
C VAL A 196 -4.58 24.70 15.80
N GLY A 197 -4.15 24.13 14.67
CA GLY A 197 -3.47 24.84 13.59
C GLY A 197 -1.98 25.15 13.83
N MET A 198 -1.34 24.56 14.84
CA MET A 198 0.08 24.75 15.11
C MET A 198 0.92 23.78 14.29
N LEU A 199 1.94 24.30 13.58
CA LEU A 199 2.90 23.48 12.84
C LEU A 199 3.95 22.93 13.81
N TYR A 200 4.19 21.62 13.74
CA TYR A 200 5.27 20.94 14.42
C TYR A 200 6.28 20.42 13.39
N ALA A 201 7.56 20.53 13.71
CA ALA A 201 8.66 19.99 12.93
C ALA A 201 9.48 19.04 13.79
N GLY A 202 9.77 17.86 13.26
CA GLY A 202 10.62 16.85 13.85
C GLY A 202 11.74 16.45 12.90
N GLY A 203 12.89 16.06 13.45
CA GLY A 203 14.01 15.66 12.62
C GLY A 203 15.31 15.44 13.38
N ALA A 204 16.40 15.62 12.63
CA ALA A 204 17.77 15.49 13.15
C ALA A 204 18.37 16.83 13.64
N PHE A 205 17.65 17.92 13.50
CA PHE A 205 18.14 19.27 13.82
C PHE A 205 18.39 19.47 15.31
N THR A 206 19.31 20.39 15.64
CA THR A 206 19.60 20.87 16.99
C THR A 206 19.25 22.34 17.17
N ASP A 207 18.93 22.99 16.05
CA ASP A 207 18.39 24.35 16.02
C ASP A 207 17.48 24.52 14.81
N ILE A 208 16.37 25.22 14.99
CA ILE A 208 15.46 25.65 13.94
C ILE A 208 15.02 27.09 14.21
N GLY A 209 15.22 27.96 13.24
CA GLY A 209 14.88 29.36 13.37
C GLY A 209 15.63 30.15 14.45
N GLY A 210 16.73 29.59 14.98
CA GLY A 210 17.51 30.19 16.05
C GLY A 210 16.92 30.01 17.46
N CYS A 211 15.95 29.11 17.66
CA CYS A 211 15.33 28.91 18.98
C CYS A 211 16.03 27.85 19.84
N GLY A 212 17.04 27.13 19.30
CA GLY A 212 17.80 26.11 20.04
C GLY A 212 16.96 24.89 20.41
N ALA A 213 15.94 24.53 19.60
CA ALA A 213 15.11 23.36 19.82
C ALA A 213 15.77 22.11 19.23
N ASP A 214 16.03 21.12 20.07
CA ASP A 214 16.55 19.82 19.66
C ASP A 214 15.43 18.89 19.19
N LYS A 215 15.53 18.38 17.97
CA LYS A 215 14.73 17.30 17.37
C LYS A 215 13.23 17.58 17.20
N LEU A 216 12.62 18.45 18.01
CA LEU A 216 11.20 18.78 17.96
C LEU A 216 10.96 20.27 18.26
N ALA A 217 10.29 20.95 17.37
CA ALA A 217 9.93 22.36 17.52
C ALA A 217 8.48 22.64 17.09
N ARG A 218 7.91 23.73 17.57
CA ARG A 218 6.58 24.22 17.22
C ARG A 218 6.65 25.64 16.66
N TRP A 219 6.00 25.85 15.54
CA TRP A 219 5.77 27.17 14.94
C TRP A 219 4.41 27.74 15.39
N ASP A 220 4.39 28.94 15.95
CA ASP A 220 3.16 29.59 16.44
C ASP A 220 2.56 30.63 15.47
N GLY A 221 3.06 30.64 14.23
CA GLY A 221 2.67 31.62 13.21
C GLY A 221 3.67 32.78 13.08
N SER A 222 4.52 32.99 14.10
CA SER A 222 5.48 34.10 14.16
C SER A 222 6.90 33.64 14.53
N ASN A 223 7.01 32.71 15.47
CA ASN A 223 8.29 32.25 15.99
C ASN A 223 8.31 30.73 16.16
N TRP A 224 9.51 30.16 16.00
CA TRP A 224 9.77 28.81 16.46
C TRP A 224 9.91 28.77 17.97
N ASN A 225 9.36 27.74 18.58
CA ASN A 225 9.35 27.54 20.02
C ASN A 225 9.82 26.12 20.38
N VAL A 226 10.56 26.01 21.43
CA VAL A 226 10.99 24.74 22.01
C VAL A 226 9.79 23.97 22.54
N VAL A 227 9.73 22.66 22.30
CA VAL A 227 8.71 21.78 22.86
C VAL A 227 9.27 21.06 24.10
N GLY A 228 8.76 21.44 25.25
CA GLY A 228 9.31 21.00 26.54
C GLY A 228 10.56 21.78 26.93
N SER A 229 11.72 21.14 26.94
CA SER A 229 13.02 21.75 27.11
C SER A 229 13.86 21.66 25.84
N ALA A 230 14.93 22.45 25.73
CA ALA A 230 15.86 22.38 24.59
C ALA A 230 16.45 20.99 24.35
N THR A 231 16.54 20.17 25.39
CA THR A 231 17.08 18.81 25.38
C THR A 231 16.00 17.77 25.77
N ALA A 232 14.75 18.01 25.45
CA ALA A 232 13.65 17.10 25.78
C ALA A 232 13.76 15.75 25.05
N LEU A 233 14.46 15.71 23.91
CA LEU A 233 14.69 14.51 23.12
C LEU A 233 16.18 14.33 22.85
N ASN A 234 16.67 13.09 22.93
CA ASN A 234 18.08 12.75 22.70
C ASN A 234 18.31 11.99 21.38
N GLY A 235 17.28 11.83 20.56
CA GLY A 235 17.34 11.12 19.27
C GLY A 235 16.35 11.70 18.27
N ASP A 236 16.56 11.37 17.00
CA ASP A 236 15.81 11.95 15.89
C ASP A 236 14.33 11.59 15.94
N VAL A 237 13.47 12.54 15.55
CA VAL A 237 12.02 12.36 15.36
C VAL A 237 11.74 12.05 13.90
N TYR A 238 11.23 10.85 13.62
CA TYR A 238 10.94 10.38 12.26
C TYR A 238 9.48 10.58 11.87
N ALA A 239 8.58 10.54 12.84
CA ALA A 239 7.14 10.66 12.58
C ALA A 239 6.47 11.59 13.59
N ILE A 240 5.58 12.44 13.10
CA ILE A 240 4.69 13.27 13.90
C ILE A 240 3.29 13.18 13.29
N ILE A 241 2.28 12.95 14.13
CA ILE A 241 0.88 13.11 13.75
C ILE A 241 0.16 14.04 14.74
N PRO A 242 -0.92 14.72 14.36
CA PRO A 242 -1.82 15.38 15.29
C PRO A 242 -2.30 14.38 16.34
N ASP A 243 -2.35 14.79 17.60
CA ASP A 243 -2.92 13.94 18.66
C ASP A 243 -4.43 13.72 18.41
N PRO A 244 -4.88 12.48 18.14
CA PRO A 244 -6.28 12.23 17.87
C PRO A 244 -7.19 12.44 19.09
N TRP A 245 -6.62 12.54 20.28
CA TRP A 245 -7.33 12.69 21.55
C TRP A 245 -7.13 14.06 22.23
N GLY A 246 -6.37 14.99 21.61
CA GLY A 246 -6.07 16.31 22.21
C GLY A 246 -5.49 17.32 21.23
N ASP A 247 -4.97 18.42 21.77
CA ASP A 247 -4.47 19.55 20.98
C ASP A 247 -2.98 19.44 20.61
N GLY A 248 -2.31 18.39 21.09
CA GLY A 248 -0.89 18.15 20.88
C GLY A 248 -0.55 17.32 19.67
N VAL A 249 0.52 16.55 19.78
CA VAL A 249 1.01 15.64 18.77
C VAL A 249 1.45 14.29 19.37
N ILE A 250 1.47 13.25 18.55
CA ILE A 250 2.15 12.00 18.86
C ILE A 250 3.42 11.95 18.02
N ILE A 251 4.53 11.61 18.64
CA ILE A 251 5.87 11.55 18.03
C ILE A 251 6.44 10.15 18.09
N GLY A 252 7.10 9.75 17.02
CA GLY A 252 7.88 8.51 16.94
C GLY A 252 9.29 8.78 16.44
N GLY A 253 10.26 7.99 16.88
CA GLY A 253 11.64 8.25 16.50
C GLY A 253 12.65 7.28 17.09
N ALA A 254 13.92 7.72 17.11
CA ALA A 254 15.05 7.01 17.73
C ALA A 254 15.42 7.55 19.12
N PHE A 255 14.59 8.42 19.66
CA PHE A 255 14.82 9.00 20.99
C PHE A 255 14.55 8.01 22.11
N THR A 256 15.25 8.21 23.22
CA THR A 256 14.97 7.58 24.50
C THR A 256 14.78 8.66 25.56
N ASN A 257 14.05 8.37 26.62
CA ASN A 257 13.81 9.31 27.73
C ASN A 257 13.11 10.63 27.30
N ALA A 258 12.06 10.56 26.48
CA ALA A 258 11.34 11.76 26.04
C ALA A 258 10.87 12.61 27.24
N GLY A 259 11.14 13.93 27.19
CA GLY A 259 10.82 14.84 28.29
C GLY A 259 11.63 14.62 29.57
N GLY A 260 12.69 13.80 29.54
CA GLY A 260 13.47 13.40 30.71
C GLY A 260 12.89 12.22 31.49
N ASP A 261 11.84 11.57 30.96
CA ASP A 261 11.26 10.38 31.57
C ASP A 261 11.91 9.11 30.98
N GLY A 262 12.63 8.37 31.82
CA GLY A 262 13.36 7.14 31.46
C GLY A 262 12.48 5.97 31.00
N THR A 263 11.18 6.15 30.93
CA THR A 263 10.22 5.13 30.47
C THR A 263 9.54 5.50 29.14
N LEU A 264 9.87 6.67 28.56
CA LEU A 264 9.29 7.15 27.31
C LEU A 264 10.29 7.04 26.16
N ASP A 265 10.39 5.83 25.61
CA ASP A 265 11.31 5.50 24.53
C ASP A 265 10.56 5.32 23.20
N TYR A 266 11.11 5.89 22.12
CA TYR A 266 10.73 5.72 20.71
C TYR A 266 9.33 6.20 20.31
N LEU A 267 8.38 6.31 21.25
CA LEU A 267 7.00 6.77 21.04
C LEU A 267 6.54 7.60 22.23
N ALA A 268 6.04 8.80 21.98
CA ALA A 268 5.50 9.65 23.04
C ALA A 268 4.31 10.48 22.55
N ARG A 269 3.35 10.70 23.44
CA ARG A 269 2.27 11.65 23.28
C ARG A 269 2.72 12.97 23.93
N VAL A 270 2.73 14.05 23.16
CA VAL A 270 3.07 15.38 23.61
C VAL A 270 1.79 16.19 23.73
N THR A 271 1.34 16.45 24.94
CA THR A 271 0.15 17.25 25.20
C THR A 271 0.51 18.68 25.55
N VAL A 272 -0.40 19.60 25.24
CA VAL A 272 -0.22 21.04 25.49
C VAL A 272 -1.35 21.51 26.41
N SER A 273 -1.03 22.20 27.48
CA SER A 273 -2.03 22.72 28.41
C SER A 273 -1.92 24.24 28.59
N GLY A 274 -3.11 24.88 28.56
CA GLY A 274 -3.32 26.27 28.92
C GLY A 274 -2.66 27.31 28.01
N ALA A 275 -2.86 28.58 28.35
CA ALA A 275 -2.33 29.72 27.58
C ALA A 275 -0.79 29.88 27.65
N THR A 276 -0.13 29.13 28.52
CA THR A 276 1.33 29.15 28.69
C THR A 276 2.03 28.08 27.89
N TYR A 277 1.29 27.26 27.12
CA TYR A 277 1.84 26.13 26.34
C TYR A 277 2.78 25.23 27.16
N ALA A 278 2.32 24.84 28.35
CA ALA A 278 3.06 23.84 29.13
C ALA A 278 2.94 22.47 28.45
N TYR A 279 4.08 21.86 28.16
CA TYR A 279 4.15 20.55 27.49
C TYR A 279 4.28 19.43 28.52
N THR A 280 3.55 18.35 28.28
CA THR A 280 3.69 17.10 29.01
C THR A 280 3.95 15.97 28.03
N PHE A 281 5.02 15.22 28.28
CA PHE A 281 5.29 13.97 27.56
C PHE A 281 4.67 12.82 28.33
N ALA A 282 3.99 11.93 27.63
CA ALA A 282 3.31 10.79 28.23
C ALA A 282 3.37 9.58 27.31
N ASN A 283 3.20 8.40 27.89
CA ASN A 283 3.03 7.17 27.12
C ASN A 283 1.68 7.16 26.38
N VAL A 284 1.66 6.62 25.19
CA VAL A 284 0.43 6.43 24.40
C VAL A 284 -0.49 5.40 25.06
N GLY A 285 0.05 4.31 25.60
CA GLY A 285 -0.70 3.23 26.23
C GLY A 285 -1.11 3.46 27.70
N GLY A 286 -0.68 4.56 28.31
CA GLY A 286 -1.02 4.89 29.71
C GLY A 286 -0.24 4.13 30.76
N ALA A 287 0.35 2.96 30.48
CA ALA A 287 1.23 2.24 31.39
C ALA A 287 2.70 2.47 31.00
N ALA A 288 3.57 2.71 31.98
CA ALA A 288 5.00 3.01 31.75
C ALA A 288 5.77 1.89 31.01
N ALA A 289 5.25 0.67 31.00
CA ALA A 289 5.85 -0.48 30.31
C ALA A 289 5.38 -0.67 28.87
N ASP A 290 4.41 0.12 28.40
CA ASP A 290 3.78 -0.06 27.08
C ASP A 290 4.49 0.78 26.00
N VAL A 291 5.79 0.65 25.91
CA VAL A 291 6.64 1.33 24.92
C VAL A 291 7.26 0.33 23.96
N PRO A 292 7.52 0.73 22.70
CA PRO A 292 8.30 -0.09 21.77
C PRO A 292 9.72 -0.35 22.29
N ASP A 293 10.29 -1.51 21.96
CA ASP A 293 11.68 -1.87 22.29
C ASP A 293 12.71 -1.37 21.24
N GLY A 294 12.26 -0.60 20.26
CA GLY A 294 13.08 -0.04 19.19
C GLY A 294 12.40 1.10 18.44
N LEU A 295 13.13 1.71 17.51
CA LEU A 295 12.72 2.94 16.83
C LEU A 295 11.35 2.81 16.11
N VAL A 296 10.56 3.89 16.17
CA VAL A 296 9.33 4.07 15.42
C VAL A 296 9.57 5.03 14.24
N SER A 297 9.36 4.54 13.03
CA SER A 297 9.59 5.30 11.78
C SER A 297 8.34 5.93 11.19
N ALA A 298 7.16 5.37 11.44
CA ALA A 298 5.89 5.92 10.99
C ALA A 298 4.77 5.71 12.01
N ILE A 299 3.82 6.62 12.01
CA ILE A 299 2.61 6.60 12.85
C ILE A 299 1.42 6.94 11.95
N TYR A 300 0.32 6.22 12.10
CA TYR A 300 -0.93 6.50 11.43
C TYR A 300 -2.10 6.29 12.39
N TYR A 301 -3.04 7.22 12.41
CA TYR A 301 -4.29 7.07 13.14
C TYR A 301 -5.43 6.79 12.17
N ASP A 302 -6.10 5.68 12.34
CA ASP A 302 -7.29 5.31 11.60
C ASP A 302 -8.54 5.84 12.33
N PRO A 303 -9.19 6.88 11.80
CA PRO A 303 -10.37 7.46 12.44
C PRO A 303 -11.62 6.56 12.34
N LEU A 304 -11.67 5.65 11.36
CA LEU A 304 -12.79 4.72 11.18
C LEU A 304 -12.78 3.64 12.25
N LEU A 305 -11.61 3.05 12.50
CA LEU A 305 -11.44 1.96 13.48
C LEU A 305 -11.05 2.49 14.87
N GLY A 306 -10.71 3.78 15.01
CA GLY A 306 -10.20 4.37 16.25
C GLY A 306 -8.85 3.79 16.69
N ARG A 307 -8.03 3.34 15.75
CA ARG A 307 -6.76 2.65 16.00
C ARG A 307 -5.57 3.54 15.68
N LEU A 308 -4.58 3.52 16.57
CA LEU A 308 -3.27 4.12 16.30
C LEU A 308 -2.29 3.04 15.89
N TYR A 309 -1.81 3.09 14.66
CA TYR A 309 -0.79 2.18 14.14
C TYR A 309 0.59 2.80 14.28
N ILE A 310 1.57 1.96 14.63
CA ILE A 310 3.00 2.31 14.62
C ILE A 310 3.79 1.30 13.80
N LEU A 311 4.77 1.79 13.07
CA LEU A 311 5.65 1.01 12.19
C LEU A 311 7.10 1.37 12.51
N GLY A 312 8.01 0.38 12.56
CA GLY A 312 9.39 0.68 12.90
C GLY A 312 10.29 -0.55 13.00
N ARG A 313 11.42 -0.36 13.67
CA ARG A 313 12.40 -1.42 13.97
C ARG A 313 12.29 -1.83 15.44
N PHE A 314 11.20 -2.44 15.80
CA PHE A 314 10.94 -2.97 17.13
C PHE A 314 10.42 -4.40 17.05
N SER A 315 10.68 -5.20 18.05
CA SER A 315 10.15 -6.57 18.12
C SER A 315 8.92 -6.66 18.99
N LYS A 316 8.79 -5.75 19.94
CA LYS A 316 7.71 -5.73 20.95
C LYS A 316 7.23 -4.31 21.21
N VAL A 317 6.00 -4.23 21.70
CA VAL A 317 5.48 -3.07 22.43
C VAL A 317 5.04 -3.56 23.80
N GLY A 318 5.73 -3.11 24.84
CA GLY A 318 5.57 -3.67 26.17
C GLY A 318 5.88 -5.17 26.20
N SER A 319 4.89 -5.97 26.59
CA SER A 319 5.00 -7.44 26.63
C SER A 319 4.49 -8.13 25.35
N VAL A 320 3.96 -7.38 24.38
CA VAL A 320 3.31 -7.91 23.17
C VAL A 320 4.35 -8.06 22.06
N ASP A 321 4.51 -9.26 21.52
CA ASP A 321 5.33 -9.53 20.33
C ASP A 321 4.60 -9.00 19.08
N THR A 322 5.24 -8.07 18.35
CA THR A 322 4.59 -7.31 17.27
C THR A 322 5.36 -7.29 15.95
N ASN A 323 6.67 -7.55 16.01
CA ASN A 323 7.56 -7.63 14.84
C ASN A 323 7.38 -6.45 13.86
N GLY A 324 7.75 -5.24 14.31
CA GLY A 324 7.85 -4.06 13.46
C GLY A 324 6.56 -3.29 13.20
N ILE A 325 5.39 -3.84 13.53
CA ILE A 325 4.11 -3.16 13.37
C ILE A 325 3.13 -3.54 14.46
N ALA A 326 2.46 -2.57 15.04
CA ALA A 326 1.45 -2.74 16.09
C ALA A 326 0.35 -1.70 15.96
N PHE A 327 -0.80 -1.96 16.59
CA PHE A 327 -1.83 -0.95 16.79
C PHE A 327 -2.32 -0.89 18.22
N TRP A 328 -2.63 0.33 18.66
CA TRP A 328 -3.32 0.64 19.89
C TRP A 328 -4.82 0.75 19.62
N ASP A 329 -5.66 0.00 20.32
CA ASP A 329 -7.13 -0.03 20.14
C ASP A 329 -7.89 0.89 21.11
N GLY A 330 -7.16 1.72 21.84
CA GLY A 330 -7.70 2.56 22.92
C GLY A 330 -7.55 1.94 24.31
N THR A 331 -7.19 0.65 24.41
CA THR A 331 -7.05 -0.09 25.65
C THR A 331 -5.78 -0.94 25.71
N ASN A 332 -5.44 -1.61 24.60
CA ASN A 332 -4.30 -2.51 24.52
C ASN A 332 -3.51 -2.33 23.22
N TRP A 333 -2.23 -2.64 23.27
CA TRP A 333 -1.43 -2.87 22.07
C TRP A 333 -1.73 -4.25 21.50
N ASN A 334 -1.84 -4.31 20.18
CA ASN A 334 -2.19 -5.51 19.44
C ASN A 334 -1.22 -5.70 18.25
N PRO A 335 -0.84 -6.93 17.91
CA PRO A 335 -0.03 -7.18 16.73
C PRO A 335 -0.87 -7.14 15.43
N CYS A 336 -0.25 -6.81 14.31
CA CYS A 336 -0.82 -7.01 12.98
C CYS A 336 -0.40 -8.39 12.44
N GLY A 337 -1.11 -9.44 12.85
CA GLY A 337 -0.75 -10.82 12.55
C GLY A 337 0.61 -11.20 13.13
N SER A 338 1.48 -11.86 12.37
CA SER A 338 2.87 -12.13 12.80
C SER A 338 3.84 -10.97 12.52
N GLY A 339 3.32 -9.81 12.13
CA GLY A 339 4.12 -8.61 11.87
C GLY A 339 4.88 -8.65 10.56
N ILE A 340 5.95 -7.85 10.49
CA ILE A 340 6.83 -7.72 9.33
C ILE A 340 8.18 -8.32 9.70
N SER A 341 8.66 -9.26 8.89
CA SER A 341 9.95 -9.92 9.10
C SER A 341 10.81 -9.91 7.84
N GLY A 342 12.12 -9.94 8.02
CA GLY A 342 13.13 -9.93 6.96
C GLY A 342 14.50 -9.68 7.54
N GLY A 343 15.52 -9.49 6.70
CA GLY A 343 16.89 -9.24 7.16
C GLY A 343 17.06 -7.91 7.94
N ILE A 344 18.22 -7.71 8.55
CA ILE A 344 18.60 -6.53 9.35
C ILE A 344 18.52 -5.18 8.60
N THR A 345 18.29 -5.23 7.29
CA THR A 345 18.18 -4.07 6.38
C THR A 345 16.77 -3.57 6.16
N ILE A 346 15.78 -4.13 6.87
CA ILE A 346 14.39 -3.64 6.78
C ILE A 346 14.36 -2.18 7.24
N GLU A 347 13.94 -1.32 6.33
CA GLU A 347 13.64 0.07 6.63
C GLU A 347 12.15 0.33 6.41
N PRO A 348 11.29 0.10 7.43
CA PRO A 348 9.89 0.50 7.35
C PRO A 348 9.84 2.02 7.16
N ARG A 349 9.02 2.48 6.20
CA ARG A 349 9.08 3.88 5.78
C ARG A 349 7.82 4.66 6.12
N GLN A 350 6.70 4.27 5.56
CA GLN A 350 5.46 5.04 5.71
C GLN A 350 4.23 4.13 5.67
N MET A 351 3.13 4.63 6.21
CA MET A 351 1.83 3.96 6.13
C MET A 351 0.70 4.99 6.05
N THR A 352 -0.41 4.56 5.46
CA THR A 352 -1.67 5.29 5.37
C THR A 352 -2.83 4.30 5.38
N GLY A 353 -4.03 4.75 5.68
CA GLY A 353 -5.23 3.94 5.58
C GLY A 353 -6.24 4.54 4.62
N ASP A 354 -7.18 3.71 4.16
CA ASP A 354 -8.30 4.13 3.34
C ASP A 354 -9.61 4.25 4.13
N SER A 355 -10.68 4.62 3.43
CA SER A 355 -12.03 4.77 4.01
C SER A 355 -12.71 3.44 4.34
N GLU A 356 -12.10 2.30 4.01
CA GLU A 356 -12.62 0.96 4.29
C GLU A 356 -11.92 0.30 5.49
N GLY A 357 -10.92 0.97 6.08
CA GLY A 357 -10.11 0.48 7.21
C GLY A 357 -8.97 -0.44 6.78
N ASN A 358 -8.58 -0.41 5.50
CA ASN A 358 -7.36 -1.05 5.04
C ASN A 358 -6.16 -0.19 5.38
N LEU A 359 -5.06 -0.80 5.84
CA LEU A 359 -3.79 -0.12 6.10
C LEU A 359 -2.76 -0.50 5.04
N TYR A 360 -2.19 0.50 4.40
CA TYR A 360 -1.15 0.38 3.38
C TYR A 360 0.22 0.70 3.98
N VAL A 361 1.20 -0.16 3.74
CA VAL A 361 2.53 -0.06 4.36
C VAL A 361 3.62 -0.19 3.31
N THR A 362 4.52 0.80 3.25
CA THR A 362 5.74 0.73 2.44
C THR A 362 6.93 0.32 3.29
N ILE A 363 7.75 -0.58 2.73
CA ILE A 363 8.90 -1.16 3.41
C ILE A 363 10.05 -1.21 2.40
N ARG A 364 11.28 -1.04 2.82
CA ARG A 364 12.44 -1.22 1.96
C ARG A 364 13.17 -2.50 2.31
N GLY A 365 13.45 -3.34 1.30
CA GLY A 365 14.20 -4.60 1.43
C GLY A 365 13.36 -5.85 1.20
N ASP A 366 14.03 -7.00 1.08
CA ASP A 366 13.39 -8.31 0.94
C ASP A 366 12.69 -8.70 2.25
N THR A 367 11.37 -8.59 2.26
CA THR A 367 10.57 -8.72 3.48
C THR A 367 9.40 -9.67 3.30
N THR A 368 8.88 -10.13 4.43
CA THR A 368 7.58 -10.78 4.51
C THR A 368 6.68 -10.02 5.48
N ALA A 369 5.40 -9.93 5.19
CA ALA A 369 4.39 -9.49 6.13
C ALA A 369 3.45 -10.66 6.43
N GLY A 370 3.30 -11.00 7.70
CA GLY A 370 2.50 -12.16 8.09
C GLY A 370 2.98 -13.51 7.52
N GLY A 371 4.26 -13.62 7.15
CA GLY A 371 4.81 -14.78 6.44
C GLY A 371 4.59 -14.76 4.91
N VAL A 372 3.88 -13.74 4.39
CA VAL A 372 3.69 -13.54 2.95
C VAL A 372 4.86 -12.72 2.39
N SER A 373 5.51 -13.21 1.33
CA SER A 373 6.60 -12.49 0.67
C SER A 373 6.10 -11.21 0.01
N LEU A 374 6.83 -10.12 0.20
CA LEU A 374 6.53 -8.81 -0.39
C LEU A 374 7.56 -8.50 -1.49
N PRO A 375 7.29 -8.87 -2.75
CA PRO A 375 8.26 -8.66 -3.84
C PRO A 375 8.53 -7.18 -4.09
N ASP A 376 7.54 -6.31 -3.87
CA ASP A 376 7.60 -4.89 -4.23
C ASP A 376 7.63 -3.97 -3.00
N SER A 377 7.96 -4.54 -1.83
CA SER A 377 8.10 -3.75 -0.59
C SER A 377 6.84 -2.96 -0.22
N PHE A 378 5.67 -3.45 -0.63
CA PHE A 378 4.38 -2.82 -0.42
C PHE A 378 3.33 -3.86 0.00
N ALA A 379 2.60 -3.59 1.07
CA ALA A 379 1.61 -4.50 1.64
C ALA A 379 0.35 -3.79 2.10
N ILE A 380 -0.76 -4.53 2.11
CA ILE A 380 -2.03 -4.12 2.70
C ILE A 380 -2.33 -5.02 3.89
N TRP A 381 -2.65 -4.41 5.02
CA TRP A 381 -3.29 -5.07 6.16
C TRP A 381 -4.81 -4.89 6.04
N ARG A 382 -5.53 -5.97 5.74
CA ARG A 382 -6.97 -5.98 5.51
C ARG A 382 -7.59 -7.23 6.12
N GLY A 383 -8.74 -7.09 6.80
CA GLY A 383 -9.43 -8.24 7.38
C GLY A 383 -8.61 -9.04 8.39
N ASN A 384 -7.68 -8.40 9.13
CA ASN A 384 -6.70 -9.01 10.04
C ASN A 384 -5.69 -9.92 9.34
N GLN A 385 -5.38 -9.66 8.06
CA GLN A 385 -4.40 -10.42 7.28
C GLN A 385 -3.59 -9.50 6.36
N TRP A 386 -2.38 -9.98 6.00
CA TRP A 386 -1.49 -9.31 5.08
C TRP A 386 -1.73 -9.76 3.65
N HIS A 387 -1.81 -8.80 2.76
CA HIS A 387 -1.86 -9.00 1.31
C HIS A 387 -0.71 -8.24 0.66
N PRO A 388 0.08 -8.87 -0.22
CA PRO A 388 1.08 -8.13 -0.99
C PRO A 388 0.36 -7.24 -2.01
N VAL A 389 0.83 -6.00 -2.15
CA VAL A 389 0.50 -5.20 -3.34
C VAL A 389 1.57 -5.48 -4.37
N LYS A 390 1.16 -5.85 -5.55
CA LYS A 390 2.05 -6.35 -6.58
C LYS A 390 2.23 -5.30 -7.64
N MET A 391 3.47 -4.87 -7.80
CA MET A 391 3.97 -4.13 -8.94
C MET A 391 5.04 -5.04 -9.53
N ASP A 392 4.96 -5.40 -10.81
CA ASP A 392 5.94 -6.32 -11.39
C ASP A 392 7.30 -5.65 -11.51
N ALA A 393 8.27 -6.15 -10.75
CA ALA A 393 9.65 -5.71 -10.78
C ALA A 393 10.55 -6.83 -11.26
N THR A 394 11.14 -6.65 -12.40
CA THR A 394 12.22 -7.52 -12.88
C THR A 394 13.56 -7.22 -12.24
N SER A 395 13.67 -6.22 -11.35
CA SER A 395 14.90 -5.85 -10.68
C SER A 395 14.79 -5.89 -9.15
N SER A 396 15.82 -6.42 -8.50
CA SER A 396 15.98 -6.63 -7.06
C SER A 396 16.20 -5.35 -6.23
N SER A 397 15.86 -4.17 -6.74
CA SER A 397 16.20 -2.88 -6.09
C SER A 397 15.02 -1.91 -5.91
N TRP A 398 13.83 -2.42 -5.64
CA TRP A 398 12.68 -1.59 -5.34
C TRP A 398 12.71 -1.11 -3.89
N GLY A 399 12.36 0.16 -3.67
CA GLY A 399 12.15 0.73 -2.37
C GLY A 399 10.89 1.55 -2.35
N GLY A 400 9.87 1.13 -1.59
CA GLY A 400 8.77 1.99 -1.20
C GLY A 400 9.26 2.99 -0.16
N TYR A 401 9.10 4.27 -0.42
CA TYR A 401 9.51 5.35 0.48
C TYR A 401 8.34 6.09 1.09
N GLY A 402 7.22 6.18 0.34
CA GLY A 402 6.03 6.86 0.77
C GLY A 402 4.76 6.20 0.25
N VAL A 403 3.66 6.51 0.90
CA VAL A 403 2.31 6.13 0.49
C VAL A 403 1.34 7.24 0.89
N TYR A 404 0.44 7.60 -0.01
CA TYR A 404 -0.57 8.63 0.23
C TYR A 404 -1.94 8.15 -0.27
N TYR A 405 -2.96 8.27 0.54
CA TYR A 405 -4.34 8.00 0.17
C TYR A 405 -5.12 9.31 0.09
N ASP A 406 -5.80 9.54 -1.03
CA ASP A 406 -6.70 10.67 -1.21
C ASP A 406 -8.15 10.26 -0.90
N PRO A 407 -8.72 10.74 0.22
CA PRO A 407 -10.08 10.37 0.62
C PRO A 407 -11.17 10.90 -0.32
N ASP A 408 -10.91 11.96 -1.09
CA ASP A 408 -11.89 12.57 -1.99
C ASP A 408 -12.09 11.75 -3.26
N THR A 409 -11.01 11.20 -3.80
CA THR A 409 -11.03 10.39 -5.03
C THR A 409 -10.98 8.89 -4.76
N SER A 410 -10.58 8.51 -3.55
CA SER A 410 -10.23 7.14 -3.16
C SER A 410 -9.05 6.59 -3.96
N ASP A 411 -8.16 7.46 -4.43
CA ASP A 411 -6.93 7.07 -5.11
C ASP A 411 -5.83 6.82 -4.08
N LEU A 412 -5.06 5.75 -4.30
CA LEU A 412 -3.88 5.43 -3.52
C LEU A 412 -2.63 5.72 -4.35
N PHE A 413 -1.67 6.42 -3.79
CA PHE A 413 -0.40 6.75 -4.42
C PHE A 413 0.73 6.04 -3.69
N TRP A 414 1.47 5.22 -4.40
CA TRP A 414 2.73 4.67 -3.94
C TRP A 414 3.87 5.55 -4.44
N LEU A 415 4.82 5.83 -3.57
CA LEU A 415 5.98 6.67 -3.82
C LEU A 415 7.24 5.86 -3.57
N GLY A 416 8.18 5.93 -4.48
CA GLY A 416 9.38 5.12 -4.34
C GLY A 416 10.41 5.37 -5.41
N GLN A 417 11.23 4.36 -5.68
CA GLN A 417 12.18 4.33 -6.77
C GLN A 417 11.88 3.14 -7.66
N ILE A 418 11.59 3.38 -8.92
CA ILE A 418 11.34 2.37 -9.94
C ILE A 418 12.50 2.41 -10.94
N THR A 419 13.29 1.35 -11.03
CA THR A 419 14.46 1.31 -11.93
C THR A 419 14.13 0.70 -13.30
N SER A 420 13.12 -0.13 -13.40
CA SER A 420 12.46 -0.57 -14.65
C SER A 420 11.21 -1.35 -14.24
N SER A 421 10.05 -1.12 -14.85
CA SER A 421 8.82 -1.77 -14.45
C SER A 421 8.04 -2.31 -15.62
N THR A 422 7.60 -3.55 -15.47
CA THR A 422 6.32 -4.01 -15.99
C THR A 422 5.35 -4.01 -14.83
N VAL A 423 4.24 -3.30 -14.95
CA VAL A 423 3.17 -3.30 -13.96
C VAL A 423 2.09 -4.26 -14.43
N GLU A 424 1.27 -4.70 -13.48
CA GLU A 424 0.11 -5.53 -13.71
C GLU A 424 -0.63 -5.20 -15.00
N GLY A 425 -0.81 -6.22 -15.86
CA GLY A 425 -1.74 -6.14 -16.94
C GLY A 425 -3.17 -6.20 -16.41
N ASP A 426 -3.98 -5.21 -16.73
CA ASP A 426 -5.41 -5.30 -16.51
C ASP A 426 -6.15 -5.61 -17.82
N THR A 427 -7.15 -6.45 -17.73
CA THR A 427 -7.99 -6.81 -18.85
C THR A 427 -9.45 -6.47 -18.56
N SER A 428 -10.10 -5.81 -19.51
CA SER A 428 -11.56 -5.61 -19.45
C SER A 428 -12.27 -6.88 -19.89
N VAL A 429 -12.97 -7.52 -18.97
CA VAL A 429 -13.80 -8.71 -19.22
C VAL A 429 -15.27 -8.32 -19.16
N THR A 430 -16.01 -8.48 -20.25
CA THR A 430 -17.41 -8.05 -20.32
C THR A 430 -18.35 -9.21 -20.06
N ASN A 431 -19.05 -9.17 -18.93
CA ASN A 431 -20.19 -10.05 -18.68
C ASN A 431 -21.45 -9.42 -19.32
N SER A 432 -21.90 -9.94 -20.44
CA SER A 432 -23.10 -9.46 -21.15
C SER A 432 -24.42 -10.02 -20.59
N SER A 433 -24.39 -10.77 -19.50
CA SER A 433 -25.60 -11.24 -18.81
C SER A 433 -26.25 -10.15 -17.95
N TYR A 434 -27.51 -10.38 -17.55
CA TYR A 434 -28.24 -9.49 -16.61
C TYR A 434 -27.98 -9.83 -15.14
N SER A 435 -27.15 -10.81 -14.85
CA SER A 435 -26.82 -11.26 -13.49
C SER A 435 -25.32 -11.52 -13.37
N ASP A 436 -24.83 -11.57 -12.15
CA ASP A 436 -23.49 -12.00 -11.84
C ASP A 436 -23.21 -13.40 -12.40
N THR A 437 -21.97 -13.63 -12.79
CA THR A 437 -21.49 -14.94 -13.24
C THR A 437 -20.54 -15.50 -12.19
N ASP A 438 -20.97 -16.56 -11.52
CA ASP A 438 -20.29 -17.16 -10.39
C ASP A 438 -19.37 -18.33 -10.77
N TYR A 439 -19.58 -18.92 -11.95
CA TYR A 439 -18.76 -20.04 -12.43
C TYR A 439 -17.68 -19.52 -13.38
N LEU A 440 -16.47 -19.40 -12.85
CA LEU A 440 -15.32 -18.93 -13.59
C LEU A 440 -14.21 -20.00 -13.57
N VAL A 441 -13.41 -20.03 -14.61
CA VAL A 441 -12.18 -20.84 -14.67
C VAL A 441 -11.00 -19.94 -15.02
N LEU A 442 -10.11 -19.75 -14.07
CA LEU A 442 -8.81 -19.13 -14.33
C LEU A 442 -7.84 -20.21 -14.80
N THR A 443 -7.22 -19.99 -15.95
CA THR A 443 -6.20 -20.86 -16.51
C THR A 443 -4.91 -20.07 -16.67
N VAL A 444 -3.80 -20.57 -16.12
CA VAL A 444 -2.46 -19.97 -16.27
C VAL A 444 -1.47 -21.05 -16.66
N THR A 445 -0.76 -20.85 -17.77
CA THR A 445 0.33 -21.74 -18.20
C THR A 445 1.66 -21.07 -17.89
N GLY A 446 2.54 -21.79 -17.19
CA GLY A 446 3.89 -21.34 -16.81
C GLY A 446 4.91 -21.43 -17.94
N PRO A 447 6.15 -20.99 -17.73
CA PRO A 447 6.75 -20.77 -16.39
C PRO A 447 6.38 -19.41 -15.77
N GLY A 448 6.40 -19.34 -14.44
CA GLY A 448 6.23 -18.08 -13.70
C GLY A 448 5.75 -18.29 -12.28
N LYS A 449 5.93 -17.30 -11.44
CA LYS A 449 5.34 -17.26 -10.09
C LYS A 449 3.99 -16.55 -10.19
N VAL A 450 2.93 -17.26 -9.89
CA VAL A 450 1.57 -16.70 -9.85
C VAL A 450 1.34 -16.14 -8.45
N TRP A 451 1.05 -14.85 -8.38
CA TRP A 451 0.76 -14.16 -7.12
C TRP A 451 -0.74 -14.08 -6.86
N GLY A 452 -1.53 -13.84 -7.89
CA GLY A 452 -2.96 -13.78 -7.72
C GLY A 452 -3.72 -13.19 -8.90
N ILE A 453 -5.02 -13.06 -8.69
CA ILE A 453 -5.96 -12.40 -9.59
C ILE A 453 -6.89 -11.50 -8.76
N THR A 454 -7.18 -10.32 -9.28
CA THR A 454 -8.07 -9.34 -8.64
C THR A 454 -9.17 -8.94 -9.61
N ASN A 455 -10.43 -8.97 -9.18
CA ASN A 455 -11.51 -8.27 -9.87
C ASN A 455 -11.71 -6.92 -9.18
N TYR A 456 -11.22 -5.85 -9.78
CA TYR A 456 -11.34 -4.49 -9.25
C TYR A 456 -12.78 -3.96 -9.27
N THR A 457 -13.65 -4.52 -10.12
CA THR A 457 -15.06 -4.11 -10.21
C THR A 457 -15.87 -4.62 -9.03
N THR A 458 -15.59 -5.83 -8.56
CA THR A 458 -16.28 -6.47 -7.42
C THR A 458 -15.45 -6.43 -6.14
N ASN A 459 -14.22 -5.91 -6.22
CA ASN A 459 -13.23 -5.86 -5.13
C ASN A 459 -12.87 -7.24 -4.55
N GLU A 460 -12.84 -8.26 -5.39
CA GLU A 460 -12.49 -9.62 -5.01
C GLU A 460 -11.05 -9.95 -5.37
N VAL A 461 -10.34 -10.59 -4.45
CA VAL A 461 -8.91 -10.91 -4.58
C VAL A 461 -8.66 -12.37 -4.24
N ILE A 462 -7.93 -13.05 -5.10
CA ILE A 462 -7.41 -14.41 -4.86
C ILE A 462 -5.90 -14.37 -4.99
N ASP A 463 -5.22 -14.47 -3.87
CA ASP A 463 -3.75 -14.47 -3.79
C ASP A 463 -3.19 -15.86 -3.55
N PHE A 464 -2.00 -16.12 -4.10
CA PHE A 464 -1.23 -17.34 -3.90
C PHE A 464 0.09 -17.03 -3.19
N ASN A 465 0.45 -17.82 -2.19
CA ASN A 465 1.71 -17.68 -1.50
C ASN A 465 2.78 -18.53 -2.19
N ASN A 466 3.75 -17.86 -2.83
CA ASN A 466 4.94 -18.49 -3.43
C ASN A 466 4.63 -19.63 -4.41
N LEU A 467 3.55 -19.51 -5.19
CA LEU A 467 3.18 -20.48 -6.21
C LEU A 467 4.02 -20.28 -7.46
N ALA A 468 4.96 -21.20 -7.71
CA ALA A 468 5.72 -21.25 -8.96
C ALA A 468 5.17 -22.33 -9.89
N LEU A 469 4.88 -21.96 -11.13
CA LEU A 469 4.57 -22.87 -12.22
C LEU A 469 5.85 -23.17 -13.02
N LEU A 470 6.06 -24.42 -13.34
CA LEU A 470 7.17 -24.86 -14.20
C LEU A 470 6.82 -24.62 -15.68
N ALA A 471 7.83 -24.70 -16.56
CA ALA A 471 7.61 -24.64 -17.99
C ALA A 471 6.69 -25.79 -18.44
N GLY A 472 5.59 -25.43 -19.12
CA GLY A 472 4.56 -26.37 -19.57
C GLY A 472 3.59 -26.86 -18.49
N GLU A 473 3.72 -26.39 -17.25
CA GLU A 473 2.71 -26.63 -16.21
C GLU A 473 1.56 -25.63 -16.37
N THR A 474 0.33 -26.10 -16.32
CA THR A 474 -0.87 -25.27 -16.41
C THR A 474 -1.66 -25.35 -15.12
N MET A 475 -1.95 -24.21 -14.53
CA MET A 475 -2.79 -24.04 -13.35
C MET A 475 -4.24 -23.82 -13.77
N TYR A 476 -5.14 -24.41 -13.00
CA TYR A 476 -6.59 -24.19 -13.12
C TYR A 476 -7.16 -23.85 -11.76
N VAL A 477 -7.95 -22.77 -11.69
CA VAL A 477 -8.74 -22.42 -10.51
C VAL A 477 -10.19 -22.29 -10.93
N LEU A 478 -11.03 -23.14 -10.37
CA LEU A 478 -12.46 -23.17 -10.61
C LEU A 478 -13.16 -22.45 -9.46
N PHE A 479 -13.85 -21.38 -9.79
CA PHE A 479 -14.68 -20.63 -8.87
C PHE A 479 -16.14 -21.10 -8.96
N GLY A 480 -16.84 -21.01 -7.86
CA GLY A 480 -18.27 -21.25 -7.76
C GLY A 480 -18.93 -20.23 -6.85
N PRO A 481 -20.27 -20.23 -6.73
CA PRO A 481 -21.01 -19.18 -6.02
C PRO A 481 -20.69 -19.09 -4.53
N THR A 482 -20.12 -20.12 -3.93
CA THR A 482 -19.81 -20.18 -2.49
C THR A 482 -18.32 -20.31 -2.17
N GLY A 483 -17.45 -20.33 -3.17
CA GLY A 483 -16.03 -20.45 -2.97
C GLY A 483 -15.27 -21.08 -4.13
N ILE A 484 -13.96 -21.24 -3.93
CA ILE A 484 -13.09 -21.96 -4.87
C ILE A 484 -13.44 -23.44 -4.81
N ILE A 485 -14.01 -23.96 -5.88
CA ILE A 485 -14.39 -25.37 -6.01
C ILE A 485 -13.12 -26.21 -6.08
N ARG A 486 -12.12 -25.78 -6.89
CA ARG A 486 -10.89 -26.51 -7.09
C ARG A 486 -9.75 -25.58 -7.54
N ALA A 487 -8.54 -25.86 -7.08
CA ALA A 487 -7.31 -25.22 -7.54
C ALA A 487 -6.23 -26.30 -7.70
N TYR A 488 -5.71 -26.49 -8.92
CA TYR A 488 -4.70 -27.49 -9.21
C TYR A 488 -3.80 -27.07 -10.38
N ALA A 489 -2.61 -27.66 -10.47
CA ALA A 489 -1.73 -27.49 -11.60
C ALA A 489 -1.41 -28.84 -12.24
N LYS A 490 -1.33 -28.87 -13.58
CA LYS A 490 -1.04 -30.06 -14.39
C LYS A 490 0.21 -29.82 -15.25
N GLY A 491 1.18 -30.70 -15.16
CA GLY A 491 2.44 -30.68 -15.90
C GLY A 491 3.21 -31.96 -15.68
N GLY A 492 2.62 -33.10 -16.14
CA GLY A 492 3.12 -34.44 -15.88
C GLY A 492 2.49 -35.10 -14.64
N ARG A 493 2.43 -34.44 -13.49
CA ARG A 493 1.65 -34.88 -12.32
C ARG A 493 0.73 -33.74 -11.88
N THR A 494 -0.50 -34.07 -11.50
CA THR A 494 -1.44 -33.11 -10.95
C THR A 494 -1.02 -32.71 -9.53
N ARG A 495 -0.95 -31.42 -9.27
CA ARG A 495 -0.56 -30.82 -8.00
C ARG A 495 -1.72 -30.01 -7.41
N ASP A 496 -2.11 -30.29 -6.16
CA ASP A 496 -3.09 -29.49 -5.43
C ASP A 496 -2.51 -28.11 -5.08
N LEU A 497 -3.21 -27.05 -5.41
CA LEU A 497 -2.77 -25.68 -5.17
C LEU A 497 -3.43 -25.02 -3.96
N ARG A 498 -4.39 -25.68 -3.31
CA ARG A 498 -5.04 -25.12 -2.11
C ARG A 498 -4.05 -24.74 -0.99
N PRO A 499 -2.94 -25.48 -0.76
CA PRO A 499 -1.94 -25.07 0.22
C PRO A 499 -1.23 -23.75 -0.09
N TYR A 500 -1.31 -23.27 -1.33
CA TYR A 500 -0.71 -22.00 -1.75
C TYR A 500 -1.68 -20.82 -1.67
N LEU A 501 -2.97 -21.06 -1.43
CA LEU A 501 -3.95 -19.99 -1.28
C LEU A 501 -3.67 -19.22 0.03
N VAL A 502 -3.63 -17.90 -0.07
CA VAL A 502 -3.49 -17.04 1.11
C VAL A 502 -4.79 -17.08 1.91
N SER A 503 -4.69 -17.29 3.22
CA SER A 503 -5.85 -17.19 4.10
C SER A 503 -6.33 -15.74 4.12
N GLY A 504 -7.62 -15.46 3.88
CA GLY A 504 -8.17 -14.11 3.74
C GLY A 504 -8.44 -13.67 2.31
N ASN A 505 -8.19 -14.55 1.34
CA ASN A 505 -8.73 -14.39 0.01
C ASN A 505 -10.25 -14.22 0.06
N SER A 506 -10.80 -13.53 -0.95
CA SER A 506 -12.23 -13.57 -1.20
C SER A 506 -12.69 -15.03 -1.30
N PRO A 507 -13.84 -15.38 -0.73
CA PRO A 507 -14.31 -16.78 -0.77
C PRO A 507 -14.50 -17.27 -2.20
N THR A 508 -14.87 -16.38 -3.11
CA THR A 508 -15.06 -16.66 -4.54
C THR A 508 -14.64 -15.45 -5.38
N MET A 509 -14.77 -15.57 -6.68
CA MET A 509 -14.65 -14.48 -7.64
C MET A 509 -15.85 -14.56 -8.60
N HIS A 510 -16.45 -13.43 -8.94
CA HIS A 510 -17.54 -13.35 -9.90
C HIS A 510 -17.37 -12.18 -10.89
N LEU A 511 -18.10 -12.19 -11.98
CA LEU A 511 -18.17 -11.07 -12.91
C LEU A 511 -19.54 -10.41 -12.80
N ALA A 512 -19.56 -9.15 -12.35
CA ALA A 512 -20.77 -8.33 -12.36
C ALA A 512 -21.25 -8.06 -13.80
N PRO A 513 -22.55 -7.78 -14.04
CA PRO A 513 -23.03 -7.39 -15.35
C PRO A 513 -22.28 -6.18 -15.90
N GLY A 514 -21.91 -6.22 -17.17
CA GLY A 514 -21.13 -5.17 -17.82
C GLY A 514 -19.63 -5.44 -17.82
N ALA A 515 -18.85 -4.37 -17.93
CA ALA A 515 -17.38 -4.46 -17.96
C ALA A 515 -16.82 -4.70 -16.55
N ASN A 516 -16.00 -5.73 -16.43
CA ASN A 516 -15.23 -6.03 -15.22
C ASN A 516 -13.75 -5.80 -15.52
N LYS A 517 -13.07 -5.15 -14.61
CA LYS A 517 -11.63 -4.94 -14.70
C LYS A 517 -10.91 -6.01 -13.90
N ILE A 518 -10.17 -6.87 -14.59
CA ILE A 518 -9.47 -8.01 -14.01
C ILE A 518 -7.96 -7.77 -14.08
N GLY A 519 -7.29 -7.78 -12.94
CA GLY A 519 -5.84 -7.74 -12.84
C GLY A 519 -5.26 -9.13 -12.60
N MET A 520 -4.19 -9.48 -13.32
CA MET A 520 -3.47 -10.73 -13.18
C MET A 520 -2.01 -10.48 -12.86
N PHE A 521 -1.49 -11.16 -11.82
CA PHE A 521 -0.14 -10.97 -11.32
C PHE A 521 0.71 -12.22 -11.52
N ILE A 522 1.70 -12.16 -12.43
CA ILE A 522 2.65 -13.24 -12.69
C ILE A 522 4.07 -12.66 -12.73
N TYR A 523 4.99 -13.23 -11.95
CA TYR A 523 6.39 -12.83 -11.86
C TYR A 523 7.32 -13.86 -12.47
N GLY A 524 8.42 -13.39 -13.10
CA GLY A 524 9.44 -14.28 -13.68
C GLY A 524 8.93 -15.08 -14.88
N SER A 525 7.92 -14.55 -15.58
CA SER A 525 7.43 -15.13 -16.83
C SER A 525 8.42 -14.91 -17.98
N THR A 526 8.45 -15.83 -18.91
CA THR A 526 9.04 -15.57 -20.24
C THR A 526 7.87 -15.28 -21.18
N SER A 527 7.82 -14.10 -21.72
CA SER A 527 6.68 -13.55 -22.50
C SER A 527 6.19 -14.44 -23.67
N ALA A 528 6.98 -15.41 -24.12
CA ALA A 528 6.62 -16.31 -25.22
C ALA A 528 5.95 -17.63 -24.77
N ALA A 529 6.06 -18.00 -23.49
CA ALA A 529 5.63 -19.31 -23.00
C ALA A 529 4.55 -19.24 -21.91
N THR A 530 4.38 -18.09 -21.26
CA THR A 530 3.38 -17.89 -20.21
C THR A 530 2.08 -17.35 -20.82
N THR A 531 0.96 -17.92 -20.44
CA THR A 531 -0.37 -17.44 -20.85
C THR A 531 -1.31 -17.44 -19.65
N ALA A 532 -2.25 -16.51 -19.62
CA ALA A 532 -3.34 -16.49 -18.66
C ALA A 532 -4.68 -16.25 -19.39
N SER A 533 -5.75 -16.87 -18.92
CA SER A 533 -7.10 -16.66 -19.45
C SER A 533 -8.16 -16.88 -18.38
N LEU A 534 -9.27 -16.19 -18.52
CA LEU A 534 -10.47 -16.36 -17.71
C LEU A 534 -11.61 -16.83 -18.62
N SER A 535 -12.17 -17.99 -18.29
CA SER A 535 -13.33 -18.56 -18.98
C SER A 535 -14.58 -18.41 -18.12
N TYR A 536 -15.66 -17.97 -18.70
CA TYR A 536 -16.93 -17.71 -18.01
C TYR A 536 -18.12 -17.94 -18.95
N ARG A 537 -19.29 -18.18 -18.35
CA ARG A 537 -20.54 -18.40 -19.07
C ARG A 537 -21.47 -17.22 -18.86
N THR A 538 -21.97 -16.66 -19.96
CA THR A 538 -23.01 -15.61 -19.93
C THR A 538 -24.38 -16.23 -19.91
N PHE A 539 -25.22 -15.85 -18.94
CA PHE A 539 -26.59 -16.30 -18.84
C PHE A 539 -27.53 -15.23 -19.45
N TYR A 540 -28.17 -15.55 -20.54
CA TYR A 540 -29.25 -14.74 -21.09
C TYR A 540 -30.60 -15.28 -20.57
N ARG A 541 -31.37 -14.49 -19.80
CA ARG A 541 -32.79 -14.78 -19.62
C ARG A 541 -33.48 -14.49 -20.95
N SER A 542 -33.91 -15.51 -21.67
CA SER A 542 -34.82 -15.30 -22.77
C SER A 542 -36.14 -14.76 -22.21
N LEU A 543 -36.61 -13.65 -22.73
CA LEU A 543 -37.93 -13.07 -22.41
C LEU A 543 -39.09 -14.00 -22.73
N GLU A 544 -38.85 -15.14 -23.39
CA GLU A 544 -39.88 -16.12 -23.80
C GLU A 544 -40.34 -17.03 -22.64
N GLN A 545 -39.69 -17.07 -21.50
CA GLN A 545 -40.15 -17.87 -20.34
C GLN A 545 -41.01 -17.09 -19.32
N ALA A 546 -41.36 -15.84 -19.59
CA ALA A 546 -42.19 -15.04 -18.69
C ALA A 546 -43.72 -15.08 -19.06
N VAL A 547 -44.13 -15.92 -19.98
CA VAL A 547 -45.56 -16.08 -20.37
C VAL A 547 -45.91 -17.57 -20.39
N TYR A 548 -46.03 -18.15 -19.17
CA TYR A 548 -46.98 -19.24 -18.89
C TYR A 548 -47.14 -19.40 -17.38
#